data_412be3e6b27480d838e577a782d9c989
#
_entry.id   412be3e6b27480d838e577a782d9c989
#
_cell.length_a   1.000
_cell.length_b   1.000
_cell.length_c   1.000
_cell.angle_alpha   90.00
_cell.angle_beta   90.00
_cell.angle_gamma   90.00
#
_symmetry.space_group_name_H-M   'P 1'
#
loop_
_entity.id
_entity.type
_entity.pdbx_description
1 polymer ?
#
loop_
_entity_poly.entity_id
_entity_poly.type
_entity_poly.pdbx_seq_one_letter_code
_entity_poly.pdbx_strand_id
1 'polypeptide(L)'
;MTPQEPAAKMPTAGGIPPEVLALAQMTLDEFEDTTWGDPPEDATYVQHTCYELRRTPLGQFEAEDLRIMIGQQIGLELLVPRALGALIQQPLIEADMYPGDLLRAVLALPDSFWHSHPAEDQRLRVAVAAFDAIDPNDPESPLLFADFAAA
;
A
#
# COMPACT_ATOMS: atom_id res chain seq x y z
N MET A 1 -10.78 6.68 -37.27
CA MET A 1 -10.63 6.71 -36.72
C MET A 1 -10.49 6.36 -36.09
N THR A 2 -10.62 6.23 -36.01
CA THR A 2 -10.71 6.01 -35.19
C THR A 2 -9.94 6.08 -34.57
N PRO A 3 -9.72 6.36 -33.92
CA PRO A 3 -8.98 6.43 -33.23
C PRO A 3 -8.90 5.95 -32.30
N GLN A 4 -9.21 5.84 -31.89
CA GLN A 4 -9.15 5.40 -30.95
C GLN A 4 -8.54 4.57 -30.73
N GLU A 5 -8.70 4.38 -30.88
CA GLU A 5 -8.36 3.54 -30.62
C GLU A 5 -7.31 3.44 -30.56
N PRO A 6 -7.03 3.82 -30.69
CA PRO A 6 -5.99 3.52 -30.52
C PRO A 6 -5.46 3.68 -29.47
N ALA A 7 -5.70 4.30 -29.22
CA ALA A 7 -5.20 4.51 -28.27
C ALA A 7 -5.20 3.69 -27.38
N ALA A 8 -5.88 3.49 -27.36
CA ALA A 8 -6.11 2.71 -26.51
C ALA A 8 -5.21 1.87 -26.32
N LYS A 9 -4.88 1.65 -26.54
CA LYS A 9 -4.27 0.76 -26.30
C LYS A 9 -3.08 0.97 -26.25
N MET A 10 -2.56 1.54 -26.20
CA MET A 10 -1.51 1.58 -26.17
C MET A 10 -0.79 1.65 -25.30
N PRO A 11 -0.70 1.25 -24.84
CA PRO A 11 -0.09 1.06 -23.82
C PRO A 11 1.20 1.23 -23.93
N THR A 12 1.82 1.41 -23.45
CA THR A 12 2.95 1.75 -23.55
C THR A 12 3.60 1.34 -22.42
N ALA A 13 4.68 1.57 -22.02
CA ALA A 13 5.36 1.23 -20.82
C ALA A 13 4.87 -0.08 -20.28
N GLY A 14 4.94 -1.11 -21.05
CA GLY A 14 4.53 -2.43 -20.60
C GLY A 14 3.03 -2.60 -20.51
N GLY A 15 2.29 -1.79 -21.22
CA GLY A 15 0.85 -1.94 -21.27
C GLY A 15 0.12 -1.26 -20.14
N ILE A 16 0.74 -0.37 -19.42
CA ILE A 16 0.12 0.33 -18.31
C ILE A 16 -0.82 1.40 -18.87
N PRO A 17 -2.11 1.40 -18.46
CA PRO A 17 -3.04 2.41 -18.94
C PRO A 17 -2.62 3.83 -18.55
N PRO A 18 -2.92 4.83 -19.40
CA PRO A 18 -2.53 6.21 -19.09
C PRO A 18 -3.07 6.75 -17.77
N GLU A 19 -4.29 6.37 -17.41
CA GLU A 19 -4.85 6.85 -16.15
C GLU A 19 -4.10 6.27 -14.95
N VAL A 20 -3.59 5.05 -15.08
CA VAL A 20 -2.79 4.45 -14.02
C VAL A 20 -1.44 5.16 -13.94
N LEU A 21 -0.85 5.49 -15.10
CA LEU A 21 0.40 6.24 -15.11
C LEU A 21 0.23 7.61 -14.48
N ALA A 22 -0.88 8.29 -14.78
CA ALA A 22 -1.15 9.59 -14.20
C ALA A 22 -1.26 9.51 -12.68
N LEU A 23 -1.95 8.47 -12.18
CA LEU A 23 -2.06 8.27 -10.75
C LEU A 23 -0.71 7.96 -10.13
N ALA A 24 0.11 7.17 -10.81
CA ALA A 24 1.43 6.81 -10.30
C ALA A 24 2.36 8.02 -10.19
N GLN A 25 2.14 9.05 -11.00
CA GLN A 25 2.95 10.27 -10.95
C GLN A 25 2.43 11.28 -9.95
N MET A 26 1.25 11.07 -9.39
CA MET A 26 0.64 11.97 -8.44
C MET A 26 1.24 11.79 -7.06
N THR A 27 1.33 12.89 -6.30
CA THR A 27 1.75 12.84 -4.91
C THR A 27 0.53 12.97 -4.00
N LEU A 28 0.71 12.61 -2.73
CA LEU A 28 -0.36 12.80 -1.74
C LEU A 28 -0.70 14.27 -1.57
N ASP A 29 0.30 15.14 -1.57
CA ASP A 29 0.03 16.58 -1.48
C ASP A 29 -0.87 17.01 -2.61
N GLU A 30 -0.62 16.55 -3.82
CA GLU A 30 -1.45 16.90 -4.97
C GLU A 30 -2.86 16.32 -4.86
N PHE A 31 -2.95 15.06 -4.44
CA PHE A 31 -4.25 14.41 -4.35
C PHE A 31 -5.14 15.09 -3.30
N GLU A 32 -4.56 15.45 -2.17
CA GLU A 32 -5.31 16.07 -1.09
C GLU A 32 -5.37 17.59 -1.18
N ASP A 33 -4.68 18.15 -2.19
CA ASP A 33 -4.63 19.59 -2.40
C ASP A 33 -4.18 20.29 -1.12
N THR A 34 -3.16 19.74 -0.49
CA THR A 34 -2.63 20.24 0.77
C THR A 34 -1.13 20.04 0.81
N THR A 35 -0.39 21.09 1.07
CA THR A 35 1.06 21.00 1.17
C THR A 35 1.47 21.06 2.63
N TRP A 36 2.21 20.03 3.07
CA TRP A 36 2.67 19.99 4.46
C TRP A 36 3.87 20.87 4.71
N GLY A 37 4.65 21.17 3.66
CA GLY A 37 5.86 21.96 3.83
C GLY A 37 7.02 21.14 4.39
N ASP A 38 7.92 21.78 5.09
CA ASP A 38 9.07 21.10 5.65
C ASP A 38 8.77 20.55 7.04
N PRO A 39 9.39 19.42 7.42
CA PRO A 39 9.16 18.88 8.76
C PRO A 39 9.76 19.78 9.82
N PRO A 40 9.28 19.68 11.07
CA PRO A 40 9.88 20.43 12.19
C PRO A 40 11.34 20.04 12.38
N GLU A 41 12.12 20.94 12.95
CA GLU A 41 13.55 20.66 13.16
C GLU A 41 13.78 19.45 14.05
N ASP A 42 12.91 19.24 15.01
CA ASP A 42 13.03 18.12 15.94
C ASP A 42 12.25 16.89 15.50
N ALA A 43 11.86 16.81 14.24
CA ALA A 43 11.09 15.69 13.74
C ALA A 43 11.87 14.37 13.88
N THR A 44 11.14 13.32 14.20
CA THR A 44 11.72 11.98 14.25
C THR A 44 11.99 11.48 12.84
N TYR A 45 12.71 10.35 12.73
CA TYR A 45 12.95 9.74 11.44
C TYR A 45 11.63 9.43 10.72
N VAL A 46 10.67 8.87 11.47
CA VAL A 46 9.37 8.53 10.87
C VAL A 46 8.66 9.79 10.38
N GLN A 47 8.70 10.86 11.16
CA GLN A 47 8.07 12.11 10.74
C GLN A 47 8.73 12.68 9.49
N HIS A 48 10.04 12.70 9.46
CA HIS A 48 10.77 13.15 8.26
C HIS A 48 10.36 12.34 7.04
N THR A 49 10.32 11.01 7.21
CA THR A 49 9.97 10.12 6.12
C THR A 49 8.56 10.41 5.62
N CYS A 50 7.61 10.63 6.54
CA CYS A 50 6.24 10.92 6.14
C CYS A 50 6.15 12.20 5.34
N TYR A 51 6.87 13.25 5.77
CA TYR A 51 6.87 14.50 5.01
C TYR A 51 7.43 14.31 3.62
N GLU A 52 8.50 13.55 3.49
CA GLU A 52 9.09 13.28 2.18
C GLU A 52 8.16 12.46 1.29
N LEU A 53 7.50 11.48 1.88
CA LEU A 53 6.60 10.62 1.10
C LEU A 53 5.37 11.36 0.61
N ARG A 54 4.96 12.42 1.32
CA ARG A 54 3.88 13.26 0.83
C ARG A 54 4.21 13.93 -0.51
N ARG A 55 5.49 14.08 -0.80
CA ARG A 55 5.96 14.72 -2.03
C ARG A 55 6.55 13.73 -3.02
N THR A 56 6.44 12.44 -2.74
CA THR A 56 6.97 11.39 -3.58
C THR A 56 5.87 10.84 -4.47
N PRO A 57 6.10 10.71 -5.79
CA PRO A 57 5.08 10.12 -6.66
C PRO A 57 4.68 8.73 -6.18
N LEU A 58 3.38 8.46 -6.20
CA LEU A 58 2.85 7.20 -5.68
C LEU A 58 3.50 5.97 -6.31
N GLY A 59 3.85 6.06 -7.58
CA GLY A 59 4.47 4.93 -8.27
C GLY A 59 5.84 4.56 -7.74
N GLN A 60 6.45 5.44 -6.95
CA GLN A 60 7.75 5.17 -6.36
C GLN A 60 7.66 4.59 -4.95
N PHE A 61 6.44 4.48 -4.41
CA PHE A 61 6.27 3.90 -3.08
C PHE A 61 6.62 2.42 -3.10
N GLU A 62 7.39 2.01 -2.13
CA GLU A 62 7.69 0.60 -1.90
C GLU A 62 6.90 0.12 -0.70
N ALA A 63 6.97 -1.18 -0.42
CA ALA A 63 6.19 -1.76 0.67
C ALA A 63 6.51 -1.09 2.00
N GLU A 64 7.77 -0.75 2.23
CA GLU A 64 8.17 -0.07 3.46
C GLU A 64 7.49 1.28 3.59
N ASP A 65 7.40 2.02 2.48
CA ASP A 65 6.77 3.33 2.49
C ASP A 65 5.28 3.22 2.82
N LEU A 66 4.63 2.21 2.25
CA LEU A 66 3.22 1.96 2.55
C LEU A 66 3.04 1.62 4.03
N ARG A 67 3.89 0.77 4.56
CA ARG A 67 3.80 0.38 5.96
C ARG A 67 3.94 1.59 6.89
N ILE A 68 4.92 2.44 6.60
CA ILE A 68 5.16 3.61 7.44
C ILE A 68 3.97 4.56 7.41
N MET A 69 3.49 4.90 6.22
CA MET A 69 2.40 5.86 6.09
C MET A 69 1.09 5.31 6.64
N ILE A 70 0.78 4.06 6.35
CA ILE A 70 -0.43 3.45 6.87
C ILE A 70 -0.36 3.35 8.40
N GLY A 71 0.80 3.02 8.93
CA GLY A 71 0.99 2.98 10.38
C GLY A 71 0.75 4.33 11.04
N GLN A 72 1.02 5.41 10.34
CA GLN A 72 0.75 6.76 10.82
C GLN A 72 -0.62 7.27 10.40
N GLN A 73 -1.39 6.46 9.69
CA GLN A 73 -2.73 6.79 9.20
C GLN A 73 -2.72 8.01 8.28
N ILE A 74 -1.72 8.08 7.42
CA ILE A 74 -1.56 9.18 6.47
C ILE A 74 -1.86 8.68 5.07
N GLY A 75 -2.71 9.41 4.33
CA GLY A 75 -2.99 9.12 2.95
C GLY A 75 -3.73 7.81 2.72
N LEU A 76 -4.55 7.38 3.66
CA LEU A 76 -5.18 6.07 3.63
C LEU A 76 -6.03 5.86 2.39
N GLU A 77 -6.68 6.92 1.89
CA GLU A 77 -7.57 6.79 0.73
C GLU A 77 -6.85 6.25 -0.50
N LEU A 78 -5.59 6.65 -0.68
CA LEU A 78 -4.80 6.17 -1.81
C LEU A 78 -3.92 4.99 -1.46
N LEU A 79 -3.42 4.94 -0.25
CA LEU A 79 -2.39 3.97 0.09
C LEU A 79 -2.93 2.61 0.51
N VAL A 80 -4.10 2.56 1.16
CA VAL A 80 -4.67 1.27 1.55
C VAL A 80 -5.03 0.44 0.33
N PRO A 81 -5.67 0.99 -0.73
CA PRO A 81 -5.91 0.17 -1.91
C PRO A 81 -4.64 -0.40 -2.53
N ARG A 82 -3.55 0.37 -2.54
CA ARG A 82 -2.29 -0.14 -3.08
C ARG A 82 -1.73 -1.26 -2.22
N ALA A 83 -1.79 -1.09 -0.90
CA ALA A 83 -1.30 -2.12 0.02
C ALA A 83 -2.13 -3.39 -0.13
N LEU A 84 -3.45 -3.27 -0.24
CA LEU A 84 -4.31 -4.44 -0.40
C LEU A 84 -4.02 -5.17 -1.70
N GLY A 85 -3.75 -4.43 -2.78
CA GLY A 85 -3.37 -5.06 -4.03
C GLY A 85 -2.11 -5.91 -3.89
N ALA A 86 -1.12 -5.39 -3.19
CA ALA A 86 0.11 -6.14 -2.95
C ALA A 86 -0.14 -7.35 -2.04
N LEU A 87 -0.96 -7.18 -1.01
CA LEU A 87 -1.22 -8.23 -0.04
C LEU A 87 -2.03 -9.38 -0.61
N ILE A 88 -2.94 -9.10 -1.53
CA ILE A 88 -3.71 -10.15 -2.18
C ILE A 88 -2.78 -11.06 -2.99
N GLN A 89 -1.75 -10.48 -3.60
CA GLN A 89 -0.77 -11.25 -4.36
C GLN A 89 0.24 -11.95 -3.44
N GLN A 90 0.65 -11.27 -2.37
CA GLN A 90 1.67 -11.77 -1.46
C GLN A 90 1.33 -11.37 -0.04
N PRO A 91 0.50 -12.15 0.66
CA PRO A 91 0.07 -11.75 2.02
C PRO A 91 1.21 -11.64 3.03
N LEU A 92 2.32 -12.32 2.79
CA LEU A 92 3.47 -12.24 3.68
C LEU A 92 4.57 -11.33 3.15
N ILE A 93 4.22 -10.40 2.25
CA ILE A 93 5.23 -9.47 1.75
C ILE A 93 5.91 -8.77 2.93
N GLU A 94 7.22 -8.67 2.83
CA GLU A 94 8.02 -8.02 3.85
C GLU A 94 8.23 -6.55 3.49
N ALA A 95 7.94 -5.66 4.44
CA ALA A 95 8.09 -4.23 4.24
C ALA A 95 9.16 -3.69 5.17
N ASP A 96 10.31 -4.37 5.17
CA ASP A 96 11.54 -3.99 5.87
C ASP A 96 11.75 -4.66 7.23
N MET A 97 10.68 -4.98 7.94
CA MET A 97 10.85 -5.51 9.30
C MET A 97 10.83 -7.05 9.33
N TYR A 98 9.76 -7.64 8.78
CA TYR A 98 9.61 -9.10 8.75
C TYR A 98 8.48 -9.45 7.78
N PRO A 99 8.45 -10.69 7.28
CA PRO A 99 7.33 -11.11 6.42
C PRO A 99 6.00 -10.95 7.15
N GLY A 100 5.06 -10.30 6.49
CA GLY A 100 3.73 -10.06 7.08
C GLY A 100 3.60 -8.73 7.78
N ASP A 101 4.66 -7.94 7.86
CA ASP A 101 4.59 -6.67 8.59
C ASP A 101 3.66 -5.66 7.92
N LEU A 102 3.55 -5.70 6.58
CA LEU A 102 2.61 -4.81 5.90
C LEU A 102 1.17 -5.22 6.20
N LEU A 103 0.87 -6.51 6.16
CA LEU A 103 -0.47 -6.98 6.50
C LEU A 103 -0.81 -6.57 7.93
N ARG A 104 0.14 -6.71 8.84
CA ARG A 104 -0.09 -6.33 10.22
C ARG A 104 -0.41 -4.85 10.36
N ALA A 105 0.30 -3.99 9.62
CA ALA A 105 0.04 -2.56 9.66
C ALA A 105 -1.38 -2.24 9.18
N VAL A 106 -1.82 -2.92 8.12
CA VAL A 106 -3.16 -2.71 7.60
C VAL A 106 -4.21 -3.21 8.59
N LEU A 107 -3.97 -4.37 9.20
CA LEU A 107 -4.90 -4.92 10.18
C LEU A 107 -5.02 -4.06 11.44
N ALA A 108 -4.02 -3.24 11.72
CA ALA A 108 -4.04 -2.37 12.88
C ALA A 108 -4.88 -1.11 12.69
N LEU A 109 -5.37 -0.86 11.49
CA LEU A 109 -6.23 0.29 11.26
C LEU A 109 -7.53 0.16 12.06
N PRO A 110 -8.09 1.28 12.52
CA PRO A 110 -9.29 1.21 13.35
C PRO A 110 -10.51 0.69 12.59
N ASP A 111 -11.44 0.08 13.33
CA ASP A 111 -12.67 -0.44 12.74
C ASP A 111 -13.44 0.64 11.99
N SER A 112 -13.38 1.87 12.47
CA SER A 112 -14.08 2.97 11.82
C SER A 112 -13.62 3.18 10.39
N PHE A 113 -12.34 2.95 10.11
CA PHE A 113 -11.86 3.05 8.74
C PHE A 113 -12.55 2.01 7.85
N TRP A 114 -12.60 0.77 8.31
CA TRP A 114 -13.18 -0.31 7.51
C TRP A 114 -14.68 -0.15 7.33
N HIS A 115 -15.37 0.36 8.35
CA HIS A 115 -16.80 0.62 8.23
C HIS A 115 -17.08 1.69 7.17
N SER A 116 -16.17 2.65 7.02
CA SER A 116 -16.33 3.71 6.03
C SER A 116 -15.85 3.30 4.64
N HIS A 117 -15.17 2.18 4.53
CA HIS A 117 -14.56 1.74 3.27
C HIS A 117 -14.90 0.29 2.99
N PRO A 118 -16.18 -0.02 2.71
CA PRO A 118 -16.59 -1.42 2.53
C PRO A 118 -15.90 -2.14 1.37
N ALA A 119 -15.53 -1.44 0.31
CA ALA A 119 -14.82 -2.08 -0.80
C ALA A 119 -13.44 -2.53 -0.35
N GLU A 120 -12.75 -1.69 0.40
CA GLU A 120 -11.44 -2.03 0.93
C GLU A 120 -11.54 -3.13 1.98
N ASP A 121 -12.58 -3.11 2.80
CA ASP A 121 -12.81 -4.17 3.77
C ASP A 121 -12.96 -5.51 3.07
N GLN A 122 -13.70 -5.55 1.96
CA GLN A 122 -13.87 -6.78 1.20
C GLN A 122 -12.53 -7.29 0.67
N ARG A 123 -11.70 -6.40 0.17
CA ARG A 123 -10.38 -6.78 -0.34
C ARG A 123 -9.47 -7.25 0.80
N LEU A 124 -9.60 -6.66 1.98
CA LEU A 124 -8.85 -7.12 3.14
C LEU A 124 -9.22 -8.57 3.47
N ARG A 125 -10.50 -8.90 3.38
CA ARG A 125 -10.93 -10.29 3.63
C ARG A 125 -10.29 -11.25 2.65
N VAL A 126 -10.12 -10.84 1.39
CA VAL A 126 -9.44 -11.67 0.40
C VAL A 126 -7.98 -11.86 0.78
N ALA A 127 -7.31 -10.79 1.22
CA ALA A 127 -5.91 -10.89 1.62
C ALA A 127 -5.75 -11.78 2.85
N VAL A 128 -6.64 -11.65 3.82
CA VAL A 128 -6.60 -12.49 5.02
C VAL A 128 -6.84 -13.95 4.68
N ALA A 129 -7.78 -14.21 3.75
CA ALA A 129 -8.04 -15.59 3.32
C ALA A 129 -6.80 -16.17 2.64
N ALA A 130 -6.09 -15.36 1.85
CA ALA A 130 -4.86 -15.82 1.21
C ALA A 130 -3.78 -16.13 2.26
N PHE A 131 -3.71 -15.33 3.31
CA PHE A 131 -2.79 -15.57 4.41
C PHE A 131 -3.16 -16.89 5.12
N ASP A 132 -4.44 -17.07 5.40
CA ASP A 132 -4.91 -18.27 6.10
C ASP A 132 -4.69 -19.54 5.28
N ALA A 133 -4.58 -19.43 3.96
CA ALA A 133 -4.34 -20.57 3.10
C ALA A 133 -2.88 -21.04 3.12
N ILE A 134 -2.00 -20.26 3.72
CA ILE A 134 -0.59 -20.65 3.81
C ILE A 134 -0.47 -21.77 4.84
N ASP A 135 0.15 -22.88 4.41
CA ASP A 135 0.30 -24.04 5.28
C ASP A 135 1.51 -23.85 6.19
N PRO A 136 1.30 -23.74 7.50
CA PRO A 136 2.43 -23.52 8.41
C PRO A 136 3.38 -24.72 8.46
N ASN A 137 2.95 -25.87 7.95
CA ASN A 137 3.81 -27.05 7.90
C ASN A 137 4.54 -27.20 6.58
N ASP A 138 4.29 -26.31 5.63
CA ASP A 138 4.96 -26.31 4.35
C ASP A 138 6.40 -25.86 4.55
N PRO A 139 7.39 -26.65 4.16
CA PRO A 139 8.79 -26.26 4.33
C PRO A 139 9.15 -24.97 3.57
N GLU A 140 8.31 -24.58 2.60
CA GLU A 140 8.54 -23.34 1.88
C GLU A 140 7.94 -22.14 2.57
N SER A 141 7.12 -22.35 3.58
CA SER A 141 6.52 -21.24 4.30
C SER A 141 7.56 -20.55 5.18
N PRO A 142 7.53 -19.23 5.24
CA PRO A 142 8.46 -18.50 6.09
C PRO A 142 8.25 -18.90 7.55
N LEU A 143 9.33 -19.10 8.26
CA LEU A 143 9.25 -19.40 9.68
C LEU A 143 8.58 -18.27 10.45
N LEU A 144 8.72 -17.06 9.95
CA LEU A 144 8.13 -15.91 10.60
C LEU A 144 6.62 -15.92 10.57
N PHE A 145 6.04 -16.81 9.79
CA PHE A 145 4.60 -17.00 9.80
C PHE A 145 4.11 -17.31 11.22
N ALA A 146 4.80 -18.20 11.92
CA ALA A 146 4.41 -18.56 13.28
C ALA A 146 4.54 -17.36 14.22
N ASP A 147 5.60 -16.57 14.06
CA ASP A 147 5.78 -15.38 14.88
C ASP A 147 4.68 -14.37 14.63
N PHE A 148 4.33 -14.18 13.37
CA PHE A 148 3.28 -13.25 13.03
C PHE A 148 1.93 -13.70 13.61
N ALA A 149 1.64 -14.99 13.48
CA ALA A 149 0.38 -15.52 13.97
C ALA A 149 0.30 -15.43 15.49
N ALA A 150 1.43 -15.52 16.18
CA ALA A 150 1.46 -15.44 17.63
C ALA A 150 1.35 -14.01 18.13
N ALA A 151 1.68 -13.06 17.29
CA ALA A 151 1.63 -11.65 17.69
C ALA A 151 0.21 -11.14 17.69
#